data_080be6356a2e1c4e88d3306f701a9ff5
#
_entry.id   080be6356a2e1c4e88d3306f701a9ff5
#
_cell.length_a   1.000
_cell.length_b   1.000
_cell.length_c   1.000
_cell.angle_alpha   90.00
_cell.angle_beta   90.00
_cell.angle_gamma   90.00
#
_symmetry.space_group_name_H-M   'P 1'
#
loop_
_entity.id
_entity.type
_entity.pdbx_description
1 polymer ?
#
loop_
_entity_poly.entity_id
_entity_poly.type
_entity_poly.pdbx_seq_one_letter_code
_entity_poly.pdbx_strand_id
1 'polypeptide(L)'
;VVFHINQREDVEGNGYAVYLWDIAPESFADSIGVAQGTSADLTAYDGNTNTFALYGTTDTFSPLAEKVFDIWRYGQSAYIPSVAQMRLLYAAKAVVNPIIEKCGGDPLPDETNDCWYWTSTEVKGQQAAKAWLYSLGSGAMQETPKIQEHRARPIITLND
;
A
#
# COMPACT_ATOMS: atom_id res chain seq x y z
N VAL A 1 12.04 7.50 0.80
CA VAL A 1 12.00 8.77 0.04
C VAL A 1 10.63 9.43 0.22
N VAL A 2 10.64 10.68 0.65
CA VAL A 2 9.41 11.46 0.85
C VAL A 2 8.75 11.72 -0.51
N PHE A 3 7.45 11.42 -0.62
CA PHE A 3 6.72 11.63 -1.86
C PHE A 3 5.50 12.54 -1.70
N HIS A 4 5.11 12.86 -0.48
CA HIS A 4 3.95 13.71 -0.22
C HIS A 4 4.09 14.43 1.12
N ILE A 5 3.70 15.70 1.15
CA ILE A 5 3.59 16.49 2.38
C ILE A 5 2.11 16.84 2.57
N ASN A 6 1.55 16.47 3.71
CA ASN A 6 0.15 16.76 4.03
C ASN A 6 -0.01 18.25 4.36
N GLN A 7 -1.00 18.88 3.73
CA GLN A 7 -1.34 20.28 3.98
C GLN A 7 -2.73 20.41 4.63
N ARG A 8 -3.35 19.28 4.96
CA ARG A 8 -4.67 19.22 5.58
C ARG A 8 -4.52 18.82 7.03
N GLU A 9 -5.25 19.51 7.92
CA GLU A 9 -5.23 19.23 9.36
C GLU A 9 -6.04 17.98 9.73
N ASP A 10 -6.94 17.53 8.84
CA ASP A 10 -7.78 16.37 9.06
C ASP A 10 -7.12 15.03 8.64
N VAL A 11 -5.87 15.07 8.20
CA VAL A 11 -5.08 13.90 7.83
C VAL A 11 -4.00 13.66 8.86
N GLU A 12 -3.89 12.43 9.34
CA GLU A 12 -2.87 12.05 10.30
C GLU A 12 -1.46 12.17 9.70
N GLY A 13 -0.55 12.75 10.47
CA GLY A 13 0.86 12.88 10.09
C GLY A 13 1.14 14.05 9.16
N ASN A 14 2.42 14.28 8.90
CA ASN A 14 2.92 15.40 8.12
C ASN A 14 3.16 15.06 6.65
N GLY A 15 3.18 13.80 6.31
CA GLY A 15 3.43 13.35 4.94
C GLY A 15 3.72 11.86 4.88
N TYR A 16 4.18 11.41 3.71
CA TYR A 16 4.47 10.01 3.47
C TYR A 16 5.82 9.83 2.82
N ALA A 17 6.50 8.73 3.17
CA ALA A 17 7.74 8.33 2.52
C ALA A 17 7.59 6.90 2.00
N VAL A 18 8.17 6.64 0.83
CA VAL A 18 8.12 5.33 0.18
C VAL A 18 9.39 4.53 0.51
N TYR A 19 9.22 3.22 0.72
CA TYR A 19 10.31 2.29 0.94
C TYR A 19 11.11 2.08 -0.36
N LEU A 20 12.35 1.64 -0.24
CA LEU A 20 13.28 1.56 -1.38
C LEU A 20 13.08 0.33 -2.26
N TRP A 21 12.37 -0.69 -1.78
CA TRP A 21 12.18 -1.95 -2.50
C TRP A 21 10.73 -2.41 -2.44
N ASP A 22 10.35 -3.23 -3.42
CA ASP A 22 9.07 -3.93 -3.39
C ASP A 22 9.11 -5.07 -2.35
N ILE A 23 7.95 -5.41 -1.82
CA ILE A 23 7.73 -6.69 -1.15
C ILE A 23 7.47 -7.72 -2.26
N ALA A 24 8.14 -8.88 -2.18
CA ALA A 24 7.90 -9.99 -3.08
C ALA A 24 6.42 -10.39 -3.07
N PRO A 25 5.90 -10.97 -4.16
CA PRO A 25 4.48 -11.29 -4.24
C PRO A 25 3.99 -12.13 -3.07
N GLU A 26 2.92 -11.64 -2.43
CA GLU A 26 2.24 -12.30 -1.31
C GLU A 26 0.74 -12.13 -1.51
N SER A 27 -0.05 -13.03 -0.91
CA SER A 27 -1.51 -12.86 -0.91
C SER A 27 -1.94 -11.85 0.13
N PHE A 28 -3.01 -11.12 -0.19
CA PHE A 28 -3.66 -10.18 0.73
C PHE A 28 -4.26 -10.95 1.93
N ALA A 29 -4.85 -12.11 1.64
CA ALA A 29 -5.33 -13.06 2.64
C ALA A 29 -5.08 -14.48 2.14
N ASP A 30 -4.93 -15.43 3.06
CA ASP A 30 -4.72 -16.83 2.71
C ASP A 30 -6.02 -17.59 2.43
N SER A 31 -7.17 -16.95 2.66
CA SER A 31 -8.49 -17.54 2.40
C SER A 31 -9.50 -16.45 2.01
N ILE A 32 -10.55 -16.86 1.31
CA ILE A 32 -11.70 -16.01 0.94
C ILE A 32 -12.82 -16.27 1.93
N GLY A 33 -13.60 -15.24 2.26
CA GLY A 33 -14.79 -15.37 3.09
C GLY A 33 -14.79 -14.48 4.32
N VAL A 34 -13.70 -13.77 4.61
CA VAL A 34 -13.58 -12.92 5.79
C VAL A 34 -13.23 -11.50 5.40
N ALA A 35 -14.09 -10.53 5.73
CA ALA A 35 -13.76 -9.11 5.66
C ALA A 35 -12.76 -8.79 6.76
N GLN A 36 -11.72 -8.01 6.41
CA GLN A 36 -10.61 -7.78 7.33
C GLN A 36 -10.62 -6.38 7.96
N GLY A 37 -11.73 -5.65 7.83
CA GLY A 37 -11.94 -4.42 8.60
C GLY A 37 -11.31 -3.17 8.01
N THR A 38 -10.87 -3.18 6.75
CA THR A 38 -10.44 -1.95 6.10
C THR A 38 -11.63 -1.07 5.77
N SER A 39 -11.42 0.23 5.57
CA SER A 39 -12.51 1.17 5.33
C SER A 39 -13.24 0.96 4.01
N ALA A 40 -12.62 0.32 3.03
CA ALA A 40 -13.09 0.20 1.65
C ALA A 40 -13.39 1.56 0.97
N ASP A 41 -12.84 2.64 1.52
CA ASP A 41 -13.02 4.00 1.02
C ASP A 41 -11.87 4.37 0.09
N LEU A 42 -12.17 4.59 -1.20
CA LEU A 42 -11.16 4.90 -2.22
C LEU A 42 -10.53 6.28 -2.03
N THR A 43 -11.08 7.13 -1.16
CA THR A 43 -10.58 8.48 -0.92
C THR A 43 -9.83 8.64 0.39
N ALA A 44 -9.80 7.61 1.23
CA ALA A 44 -9.19 7.69 2.56
C ALA A 44 -7.68 7.43 2.52
N TYR A 45 -6.92 8.21 3.29
CA TYR A 45 -5.47 8.08 3.45
C TYR A 45 -5.19 7.23 4.69
N ASP A 46 -5.66 5.98 4.68
CA ASP A 46 -5.75 5.14 5.86
C ASP A 46 -4.99 3.81 5.76
N GLY A 47 -3.95 3.75 4.93
CA GLY A 47 -3.16 2.54 4.74
C GLY A 47 -2.61 1.97 6.05
N ASN A 48 -2.17 2.83 6.97
CA ASN A 48 -1.65 2.39 8.26
C ASN A 48 -2.73 1.66 9.07
N THR A 49 -3.90 2.25 9.22
CA THR A 49 -5.04 1.65 9.91
C THR A 49 -5.49 0.35 9.24
N ASN A 50 -5.57 0.37 7.91
CA ASN A 50 -5.96 -0.81 7.13
C ASN A 50 -4.97 -1.97 7.31
N THR A 51 -3.67 -1.69 7.24
CA THR A 51 -2.63 -2.72 7.40
C THR A 51 -2.68 -3.32 8.81
N PHE A 52 -2.88 -2.48 9.82
CA PHE A 52 -3.06 -2.95 11.19
C PHE A 52 -4.28 -3.87 11.32
N ALA A 53 -5.39 -3.52 10.65
CA ALA A 53 -6.59 -4.36 10.63
C ALA A 53 -6.33 -5.71 9.96
N LEU A 54 -5.60 -5.74 8.84
CA LEU A 54 -5.21 -6.97 8.17
C LEU A 54 -4.35 -7.86 9.07
N TYR A 55 -3.38 -7.27 9.74
CA TYR A 55 -2.49 -7.99 10.64
C TYR A 55 -3.23 -8.55 11.85
N GLY A 56 -4.22 -7.81 12.36
CA GLY A 56 -4.99 -8.18 13.56
C GLY A 56 -6.16 -9.12 13.31
N THR A 57 -6.49 -9.47 12.07
CA THR A 57 -7.61 -10.35 11.77
C THR A 57 -7.28 -11.79 12.21
N THR A 58 -8.17 -12.39 13.00
CA THR A 58 -7.94 -13.73 13.57
C THR A 58 -8.54 -14.88 12.75
N ASP A 59 -9.56 -14.59 11.93
CA ASP A 59 -10.29 -15.63 11.17
C ASP A 59 -9.65 -15.92 9.81
N THR A 60 -8.69 -15.10 9.39
CA THR A 60 -7.87 -15.31 8.20
C THR A 60 -6.52 -14.68 8.43
N PHE A 61 -5.50 -15.15 7.72
CA PHE A 61 -4.13 -14.65 7.84
C PHE A 61 -3.79 -13.80 6.63
N SER A 62 -3.08 -12.69 6.84
CA SER A 62 -2.57 -11.84 5.77
C SER A 62 -1.05 -12.01 5.65
N PRO A 63 -0.57 -12.84 4.72
CA PRO A 63 0.87 -12.95 4.46
C PRO A 63 1.51 -11.61 4.09
N LEU A 64 0.79 -10.80 3.31
CA LEU A 64 1.25 -9.48 2.90
C LEU A 64 1.47 -8.55 4.09
N ALA A 65 0.49 -8.45 5.00
CA ALA A 65 0.59 -7.58 6.17
C ALA A 65 1.72 -8.02 7.11
N GLU A 66 1.90 -9.32 7.28
CA GLU A 66 3.00 -9.85 8.12
C GLU A 66 4.37 -9.41 7.59
N LYS A 67 4.59 -9.52 6.29
CA LYS A 67 5.85 -9.11 5.67
C LYS A 67 6.12 -7.62 5.84
N VAL A 68 5.08 -6.80 5.69
CA VAL A 68 5.23 -5.35 5.80
C VAL A 68 5.48 -4.92 7.24
N PHE A 69 4.85 -5.57 8.21
CA PHE A 69 5.05 -5.27 9.64
C PHE A 69 6.50 -5.51 10.09
N ASP A 70 7.22 -6.40 9.45
CA ASP A 70 8.62 -6.68 9.77
C ASP A 70 9.57 -5.54 9.36
N ILE A 71 9.08 -4.57 8.59
CA ILE A 71 9.89 -3.44 8.13
C ILE A 71 9.76 -2.28 9.12
N TRP A 72 10.80 -2.05 9.91
CA TRP A 72 10.85 -0.94 10.88
C TRP A 72 11.78 0.16 10.38
N ARG A 73 11.27 1.39 10.36
CA ARG A 73 12.05 2.59 10.02
C ARG A 73 11.56 3.74 10.89
N TYR A 74 12.50 4.48 11.45
CA TYR A 74 12.20 5.66 12.26
C TYR A 74 11.22 5.40 13.40
N GLY A 75 11.34 4.22 14.06
CA GLY A 75 10.54 3.87 15.22
C GLY A 75 9.11 3.41 14.90
N GLN A 76 8.80 3.14 13.64
CA GLN A 76 7.48 2.67 13.24
C GLN A 76 7.59 1.59 12.17
N SER A 77 6.57 0.74 12.08
CA SER A 77 6.48 -0.23 10.98
C SER A 77 6.00 0.46 9.71
N ALA A 78 6.46 -0.04 8.56
CA ALA A 78 5.88 0.33 7.28
C ALA A 78 4.48 -0.28 7.15
N TYR A 79 3.72 0.20 6.17
CA TYR A 79 2.38 -0.31 5.92
C TYR A 79 2.07 -0.31 4.42
N ILE A 80 0.98 -0.97 4.05
CA ILE A 80 0.52 -1.05 2.67
C ILE A 80 -0.31 0.20 2.38
N PRO A 81 0.02 0.98 1.34
CA PRO A 81 -0.74 2.19 1.01
C PRO A 81 -2.21 1.88 0.72
N SER A 82 -3.10 2.81 1.09
CA SER A 82 -4.48 2.80 0.57
C SER A 82 -4.49 3.18 -0.91
N VAL A 83 -5.64 3.01 -1.56
CA VAL A 83 -5.81 3.45 -2.96
C VAL A 83 -5.46 4.94 -3.11
N ALA A 84 -5.98 5.79 -2.20
CA ALA A 84 -5.71 7.23 -2.25
C ALA A 84 -4.22 7.54 -2.12
N GLN A 85 -3.51 6.83 -1.23
CA GLN A 85 -2.07 7.00 -1.07
C GLN A 85 -1.28 6.48 -2.27
N MET A 86 -1.72 5.40 -2.91
CA MET A 86 -1.11 4.91 -4.15
C MET A 86 -1.25 5.92 -5.30
N ARG A 87 -2.36 6.64 -5.36
CA ARG A 87 -2.52 7.73 -6.34
C ARG A 87 -1.49 8.83 -6.15
N LEU A 88 -1.21 9.19 -4.90
CA LEU A 88 -0.16 10.18 -4.58
C LEU A 88 1.21 9.67 -5.00
N LEU A 89 1.51 8.41 -4.73
CA LEU A 89 2.79 7.79 -5.09
C LEU A 89 2.96 7.73 -6.61
N TYR A 90 1.92 7.32 -7.33
CA TYR A 90 1.90 7.27 -8.79
C TYR A 90 2.21 8.66 -9.39
N ALA A 91 1.55 9.70 -8.86
CA ALA A 91 1.75 11.07 -9.33
C ALA A 91 3.17 11.58 -9.07
N ALA A 92 3.86 11.06 -8.05
CA ALA A 92 5.19 11.50 -7.64
C ALA A 92 6.34 10.68 -8.27
N LYS A 93 6.07 9.69 -9.12
CA LYS A 93 7.10 8.76 -9.64
C LYS A 93 8.31 9.47 -10.24
N ALA A 94 8.07 10.45 -11.09
CA ALA A 94 9.16 11.15 -11.79
C ALA A 94 10.08 11.92 -10.83
N VAL A 95 9.56 12.34 -9.68
CA VAL A 95 10.31 13.05 -8.64
C VAL A 95 11.09 12.08 -7.77
N VAL A 96 10.45 10.97 -7.35
CA VAL A 96 11.07 10.07 -6.37
C VAL A 96 12.04 9.07 -6.99
N ASN A 97 11.83 8.64 -8.23
CA ASN A 97 12.67 7.61 -8.83
C ASN A 97 14.17 7.96 -8.89
N PRO A 98 14.58 9.18 -9.29
CA PRO A 98 16.00 9.52 -9.24
C PRO A 98 16.58 9.48 -7.82
N ILE A 99 15.79 9.80 -6.80
CA ILE A 99 16.22 9.76 -5.41
C ILE A 99 16.33 8.32 -4.92
N ILE A 100 15.36 7.47 -5.28
CA ILE A 100 15.39 6.04 -4.96
C ILE A 100 16.67 5.40 -5.53
N GLU A 101 17.01 5.71 -6.80
CA GLU A 101 18.22 5.22 -7.44
C GLU A 101 19.48 5.65 -6.68
N LYS A 102 19.55 6.91 -6.28
CA LYS A 102 20.69 7.43 -5.49
C LYS A 102 20.83 6.74 -4.15
N CYS A 103 19.73 6.28 -3.57
CA CYS A 103 19.72 5.55 -2.31
C CYS A 103 20.00 4.04 -2.49
N GLY A 104 20.23 3.58 -3.72
CA GLY A 104 20.49 2.18 -4.02
C GLY A 104 19.26 1.29 -4.03
N GLY A 105 18.06 1.88 -4.10
CA GLY A 105 16.79 1.16 -4.14
C GLY A 105 16.34 0.84 -5.57
N ASP A 106 15.21 0.14 -5.67
CA ASP A 106 14.57 -0.18 -6.94
C ASP A 106 13.57 0.92 -7.29
N PRO A 107 13.74 1.62 -8.42
CA PRO A 107 12.78 2.62 -8.86
C PRO A 107 11.38 2.01 -9.03
N LEU A 108 10.36 2.85 -8.84
CA LEU A 108 8.99 2.47 -9.21
C LEU A 108 8.92 2.26 -10.73
N PRO A 109 7.98 1.41 -11.22
CA PRO A 109 7.85 1.16 -12.66
C PRO A 109 7.76 2.45 -13.46
N ASP A 110 8.66 2.62 -14.42
CA ASP A 110 8.73 3.79 -15.30
C ASP A 110 7.93 3.59 -16.59
N GLU A 111 7.36 2.42 -16.75
CA GLU A 111 6.55 2.01 -17.88
C GLU A 111 5.15 2.63 -17.79
N THR A 112 4.44 2.62 -18.93
CA THR A 112 3.05 3.09 -18.99
C THR A 112 2.03 1.96 -19.07
N ASN A 113 2.50 0.71 -19.18
CA ASN A 113 1.64 -0.48 -19.12
C ASN A 113 1.32 -0.85 -17.68
N ASP A 114 0.46 -1.85 -17.50
CA ASP A 114 0.02 -2.25 -16.17
C ASP A 114 1.14 -2.92 -15.37
N CYS A 115 1.37 -2.38 -14.16
CA CYS A 115 2.32 -2.91 -13.20
C CYS A 115 1.60 -2.95 -11.85
N TRP A 116 1.07 -4.12 -11.49
CA TRP A 116 0.10 -4.26 -10.41
C TRP A 116 0.75 -4.40 -9.04
N TYR A 117 0.20 -3.64 -8.08
CA TYR A 117 0.59 -3.65 -6.68
C TYR A 117 -0.66 -3.75 -5.81
N TRP A 118 -0.58 -4.51 -4.72
CA TRP A 118 -1.63 -4.48 -3.71
C TRP A 118 -1.77 -3.08 -3.12
N THR A 119 -3.03 -2.67 -2.90
CA THR A 119 -3.37 -1.63 -1.93
C THR A 119 -3.89 -2.31 -0.66
N SER A 120 -4.07 -1.55 0.41
CA SER A 120 -4.70 -2.06 1.64
C SER A 120 -6.22 -1.88 1.66
N THR A 121 -6.82 -1.40 0.57
CA THR A 121 -8.26 -1.10 0.50
C THR A 121 -9.02 -2.29 -0.06
N GLU A 122 -9.94 -2.85 0.74
CA GLU A 122 -10.85 -3.89 0.28
C GLU A 122 -11.94 -3.31 -0.62
N VAL A 123 -12.54 -4.15 -1.47
CA VAL A 123 -13.58 -3.71 -2.40
C VAL A 123 -14.91 -3.58 -1.68
N LYS A 124 -15.51 -2.39 -1.70
CA LYS A 124 -16.80 -2.12 -1.06
C LYS A 124 -17.88 -3.08 -1.55
N GLY A 125 -18.58 -3.72 -0.62
CA GLY A 125 -19.59 -4.72 -0.92
C GLY A 125 -19.03 -6.11 -1.21
N GLN A 126 -17.70 -6.27 -1.32
CA GLN A 126 -17.04 -7.54 -1.60
C GLN A 126 -15.80 -7.73 -0.69
N GLN A 127 -15.82 -7.12 0.50
CA GLN A 127 -14.68 -7.11 1.41
C GLN A 127 -14.21 -8.50 1.83
N ALA A 128 -15.11 -9.48 1.85
CA ALA A 128 -14.76 -10.86 2.19
C ALA A 128 -13.97 -11.58 1.08
N ALA A 129 -13.99 -11.06 -0.16
CA ALA A 129 -13.47 -11.76 -1.33
C ALA A 129 -12.39 -11.01 -2.09
N LYS A 130 -12.46 -9.69 -2.16
CA LYS A 130 -11.63 -8.88 -3.07
C LYS A 130 -11.02 -7.65 -2.40
N ALA A 131 -9.83 -7.28 -2.88
CA ALA A 131 -9.18 -6.02 -2.58
C ALA A 131 -8.68 -5.37 -3.88
N TRP A 132 -8.30 -4.10 -3.80
CA TRP A 132 -7.87 -3.34 -4.96
C TRP A 132 -6.38 -3.52 -5.25
N LEU A 133 -6.06 -3.81 -6.50
CA LEU A 133 -4.73 -3.57 -7.07
C LEU A 133 -4.69 -2.16 -7.66
N TYR A 134 -3.51 -1.58 -7.65
CA TYR A 134 -3.22 -0.31 -8.31
C TYR A 134 -1.99 -0.50 -9.20
N SER A 135 -2.07 -0.02 -10.43
CA SER A 135 -0.94 -0.08 -11.36
C SER A 135 -0.05 1.15 -11.19
N LEU A 136 1.19 0.96 -10.75
CA LEU A 136 2.17 2.05 -10.72
C LEU A 136 2.74 2.37 -12.10
N GLY A 137 2.41 1.59 -13.13
CA GLY A 137 2.73 1.91 -14.52
C GLY A 137 1.69 2.82 -15.15
N SER A 138 0.44 2.37 -15.19
CA SER A 138 -0.66 3.03 -15.93
C SER A 138 -1.57 3.89 -15.07
N GLY A 139 -1.58 3.72 -13.75
CA GLY A 139 -2.54 4.36 -12.85
C GLY A 139 -3.90 3.68 -12.83
N ALA A 140 -4.06 2.53 -13.47
CA ALA A 140 -5.30 1.77 -13.48
C ALA A 140 -5.53 1.05 -12.15
N MET A 141 -6.77 0.67 -11.90
CA MET A 141 -7.18 -0.09 -10.72
C MET A 141 -7.88 -1.37 -11.15
N GLN A 142 -7.77 -2.42 -10.33
CA GLN A 142 -8.40 -3.71 -10.62
C GLN A 142 -8.88 -4.36 -9.33
N GLU A 143 -10.16 -4.75 -9.30
CA GLU A 143 -10.69 -5.63 -8.25
C GLU A 143 -10.07 -7.01 -8.40
N THR A 144 -9.53 -7.56 -7.30
CA THR A 144 -8.76 -8.78 -7.37
C THR A 144 -9.06 -9.70 -6.19
N PRO A 145 -9.24 -11.00 -6.44
CA PRO A 145 -9.39 -11.97 -5.35
C PRO A 145 -8.22 -11.89 -4.37
N LYS A 146 -8.52 -11.83 -3.08
CA LYS A 146 -7.53 -11.62 -2.01
C LYS A 146 -6.50 -12.74 -1.89
N ILE A 147 -6.78 -13.93 -2.44
CA ILE A 147 -5.86 -15.07 -2.40
C ILE A 147 -4.81 -15.04 -3.51
N GLN A 148 -4.91 -14.13 -4.48
CA GLN A 148 -3.87 -13.99 -5.50
C GLN A 148 -2.63 -13.34 -4.88
N GLU A 149 -1.45 -13.71 -5.40
CA GLU A 149 -0.19 -13.14 -4.96
C GLU A 149 0.20 -11.96 -5.86
N HIS A 150 0.45 -10.80 -5.23
CA HIS A 150 0.96 -9.61 -5.91
C HIS A 150 1.94 -8.90 -4.99
N ARG A 151 2.83 -8.13 -5.58
CA ARG A 151 3.80 -7.31 -4.84
C ARG A 151 3.11 -6.11 -4.18
N ALA A 152 3.81 -5.51 -3.24
CA ALA A 152 3.40 -4.25 -2.62
C ALA A 152 4.62 -3.33 -2.48
N ARG A 153 4.37 -2.03 -2.45
CA ARG A 153 5.41 -1.05 -2.14
C ARG A 153 5.07 -0.36 -0.82
N PRO A 154 5.78 -0.71 0.26
CA PRO A 154 5.46 -0.15 1.58
C PRO A 154 5.75 1.34 1.66
N ILE A 155 4.99 2.02 2.50
CA ILE A 155 5.21 3.43 2.86
C ILE A 155 5.19 3.59 4.37
N ILE A 156 5.63 4.76 4.84
CA ILE A 156 5.50 5.17 6.24
C ILE A 156 4.87 6.55 6.30
N THR A 157 4.25 6.85 7.44
CA THR A 157 3.75 8.19 7.75
C THR A 157 4.85 8.98 8.46
N LEU A 158 5.06 10.21 8.03
CA LEU A 158 6.01 11.12 8.67
C LEU A 158 5.29 11.86 9.80
N ASN A 159 5.89 11.88 10.98
CA ASN A 159 5.40 12.60 12.15
C ASN A 159 6.48 13.52 12.69
N ASP A 160 6.06 14.57 13.42
CA ASP A 160 6.98 15.45 14.11
C ASP A 160 7.70 14.75 15.26
#